data_54e6faf8e153250bb26cb54a7bc294e2
#
_entry.id   54e6faf8e153250bb26cb54a7bc294e2
#
_cell.length_a   1.000
_cell.length_b   1.000
_cell.length_c   1.000
_cell.angle_alpha   90.00
_cell.angle_beta   90.00
_cell.angle_gamma   90.00
#
_symmetry.space_group_name_H-M   'P 1'
#
loop_
_entity.id
_entity.type
_entity.pdbx_description
1 polymer ?
#
loop_
_entity_poly.entity_id
_entity_poly.type
_entity_poly.pdbx_seq_one_letter_code
_entity_poly.pdbx_strand_id
1 'polypeptide(L)'
;MVDQTGGGSYRVRLEDGLVVEASLRGRLKLGGLRKDRVVIGDRVSLERLGDGWAIDSVEQRTTELVRRSRGKRVHKVLAANLDRAFMVVAAKDPQANPELVDRLLLLGEASRIKPTLVINKMDLPGAGEIAEPLKNLYQSIGYLVLLVSAETGAGLGQLEEELCSGVSTLIGPSGVGKSSLLNAIEPQLELRTGELSRKGRTGRHTTVNARIIPLDCGGFVADTPGFGDIAFAGIPPSELGHCFPEFSEHLSLCRFRGCSHVSEPDCGIKAAVDRGVIPATRFRSYLKAHTEAVDLNSPG
;
A
#
# COMPACT_ATOMS: atom_id res chain seq x y z
N MET A 1 4.46 -17.26 -9.20
CA MET A 1 4.52 -15.98 -8.44
C MET A 1 5.70 -16.03 -7.48
N VAL A 2 6.47 -14.95 -7.38
CA VAL A 2 7.62 -14.85 -6.44
C VAL A 2 7.09 -14.67 -5.02
N ASP A 3 7.31 -15.67 -4.16
CA ASP A 3 6.87 -15.65 -2.76
C ASP A 3 7.89 -14.98 -1.81
N GLN A 4 9.18 -15.12 -2.11
CA GLN A 4 10.22 -14.57 -1.23
C GLN A 4 11.48 -14.22 -2.03
N THR A 5 12.14 -13.13 -1.62
CA THR A 5 13.41 -12.69 -2.19
C THR A 5 14.49 -12.63 -1.10
N GLY A 6 15.69 -13.16 -1.36
CA GLY A 6 16.80 -13.08 -0.40
C GLY A 6 18.11 -13.58 -0.97
N GLY A 7 19.21 -12.83 -0.78
CA GLY A 7 20.58 -13.27 -1.07
C GLY A 7 20.88 -13.73 -2.51
N GLY A 8 20.02 -13.43 -3.47
CA GLY A 8 20.16 -13.91 -4.86
C GLY A 8 19.41 -15.21 -5.16
N SER A 9 18.72 -15.80 -4.17
CA SER A 9 17.76 -16.87 -4.31
C SER A 9 16.35 -16.35 -4.20
N TYR A 10 15.42 -17.00 -4.88
CA TYR A 10 13.99 -16.66 -4.95
C TYR A 10 13.16 -17.91 -4.69
N ARG A 11 12.18 -17.80 -3.81
CA ARG A 11 11.15 -18.83 -3.69
C ARG A 11 10.00 -18.44 -4.63
N VAL A 12 9.62 -19.36 -5.49
CA VAL A 12 8.58 -19.14 -6.51
C VAL A 12 7.49 -20.18 -6.34
N ARG A 13 6.26 -19.72 -6.18
CA ARG A 13 5.07 -20.57 -6.16
C ARG A 13 4.61 -20.82 -7.57
N LEU A 14 4.48 -22.09 -7.93
CA LEU A 14 3.94 -22.55 -9.21
C LEU A 14 2.39 -22.51 -9.19
N GLU A 15 1.78 -22.74 -10.34
CA GLU A 15 0.31 -22.75 -10.47
C GLU A 15 -0.36 -23.91 -9.72
N ASP A 16 0.32 -25.03 -9.57
CA ASP A 16 -0.11 -26.18 -8.77
C ASP A 16 0.06 -26.01 -7.24
N GLY A 17 0.56 -24.83 -6.82
CA GLY A 17 0.82 -24.51 -5.42
C GLY A 17 2.20 -24.93 -4.89
N LEU A 18 2.96 -25.73 -5.64
CA LEU A 18 4.31 -26.11 -5.25
C LEU A 18 5.24 -24.89 -5.17
N VAL A 19 6.10 -24.86 -4.17
CA VAL A 19 7.09 -23.80 -4.02
C VAL A 19 8.48 -24.33 -4.34
N VAL A 20 9.15 -23.71 -5.31
CA VAL A 20 10.49 -24.07 -5.74
C VAL A 20 11.49 -22.94 -5.47
N GLU A 21 12.76 -23.31 -5.30
CA GLU A 21 13.86 -22.35 -5.26
C GLU A 21 14.39 -22.11 -6.67
N ALA A 22 14.56 -20.81 -7.02
CA ALA A 22 15.06 -20.39 -8.32
C ALA A 22 16.16 -19.34 -8.19
N SER A 23 17.10 -19.35 -9.13
CA SER A 23 18.11 -18.29 -9.30
C SER A 23 17.79 -17.40 -10.49
N LEU A 24 18.41 -16.20 -10.59
CA LEU A 24 18.29 -15.39 -11.80
C LEU A 24 19.19 -15.93 -12.91
N ARG A 25 18.67 -16.00 -14.12
CA ARG A 25 19.49 -16.27 -15.31
C ARG A 25 20.50 -15.14 -15.57
N GLY A 26 21.68 -15.49 -16.10
CA GLY A 26 22.79 -14.54 -16.27
C GLY A 26 22.43 -13.23 -16.96
N ARG A 27 21.58 -13.27 -18.00
CA ARG A 27 21.10 -12.08 -18.73
C ARG A 27 20.29 -11.12 -17.86
N LEU A 28 19.50 -11.60 -16.90
CA LEU A 28 18.76 -10.76 -15.95
C LEU A 28 19.67 -10.16 -14.87
N LYS A 29 20.82 -10.79 -14.59
CA LYS A 29 21.86 -10.24 -13.69
C LYS A 29 22.62 -9.08 -14.34
N LEU A 30 22.78 -9.10 -15.65
CA LEU A 30 23.59 -8.13 -16.44
C LEU A 30 22.76 -6.94 -16.94
N GLY A 31 21.44 -7.05 -17.00
CA GLY A 31 20.52 -5.95 -17.32
C GLY A 31 20.67 -4.82 -16.30
N GLY A 32 21.50 -3.82 -16.63
CA GLY A 32 22.03 -2.79 -15.74
C GLY A 32 21.03 -1.72 -15.28
N LEU A 33 19.73 -1.93 -15.39
CA LEU A 33 18.70 -1.02 -14.90
C LEU A 33 18.13 -1.55 -13.60
N ARG A 34 18.34 -0.83 -12.49
CA ARG A 34 17.76 -1.08 -11.17
C ARG A 34 16.22 -1.24 -11.14
N LYS A 35 15.53 -1.03 -12.27
CA LYS A 35 14.09 -1.20 -12.45
C LYS A 35 13.66 -2.68 -12.57
N ASP A 36 14.58 -3.57 -12.95
CA ASP A 36 14.26 -4.97 -13.25
C ASP A 36 14.54 -5.94 -12.11
N ARG A 37 14.68 -5.42 -10.89
CA ARG A 37 14.89 -6.29 -9.74
C ARG A 37 13.59 -7.06 -9.44
N VAL A 38 13.69 -8.38 -9.48
CA VAL A 38 12.59 -9.27 -9.09
C VAL A 38 12.18 -8.99 -7.65
N VAL A 39 10.89 -8.78 -7.42
CA VAL A 39 10.28 -8.52 -6.13
C VAL A 39 9.19 -9.55 -5.82
N ILE A 40 8.71 -9.58 -4.59
CA ILE A 40 7.57 -10.43 -4.24
C ILE A 40 6.33 -10.02 -5.03
N GLY A 41 5.50 -11.00 -5.40
CA GLY A 41 4.32 -10.81 -6.24
C GLY A 41 4.62 -10.79 -7.76
N ASP A 42 5.89 -10.69 -8.18
CA ASP A 42 6.22 -10.81 -9.61
C ASP A 42 5.78 -12.16 -10.16
N ARG A 43 5.14 -12.14 -11.33
CA ARG A 43 4.91 -13.32 -12.15
C ARG A 43 6.13 -13.55 -13.02
N VAL A 44 6.64 -14.77 -13.02
CA VAL A 44 7.91 -15.11 -13.67
C VAL A 44 7.80 -16.40 -14.45
N SER A 45 8.50 -16.47 -15.58
CA SER A 45 8.73 -17.72 -16.28
C SER A 45 9.96 -18.41 -15.73
N LEU A 46 9.86 -19.72 -15.52
CA LEU A 46 10.94 -20.56 -15.02
C LEU A 46 11.45 -21.49 -16.09
N GLU A 47 12.76 -21.68 -16.11
CA GLU A 47 13.43 -22.68 -16.93
C GLU A 47 14.22 -23.64 -16.04
N ARG A 48 14.24 -24.91 -16.39
CA ARG A 48 15.03 -25.90 -15.67
C ARG A 48 16.49 -25.84 -16.09
N LEU A 49 17.39 -25.70 -15.14
CA LEU A 49 18.83 -25.63 -15.35
C LEU A 49 19.51 -26.71 -14.48
N GLY A 50 19.86 -27.84 -15.10
CA GLY A 50 20.33 -29.00 -14.35
C GLY A 50 19.28 -29.47 -13.35
N ASP A 51 19.67 -29.59 -12.09
CA ASP A 51 18.77 -30.01 -10.99
C ASP A 51 17.97 -28.84 -10.36
N GLY A 52 18.18 -27.60 -10.83
CA GLY A 52 17.55 -26.40 -10.26
C GLY A 52 16.64 -25.66 -11.23
N TRP A 53 16.05 -24.54 -10.74
CA TRP A 53 15.23 -23.64 -11.52
C TRP A 53 15.91 -22.28 -11.68
N ALA A 54 15.70 -21.65 -12.81
CA ALA A 54 16.12 -20.28 -13.09
C ALA A 54 14.95 -19.42 -13.57
N ILE A 55 14.87 -18.19 -13.07
CA ILE A 55 13.96 -17.17 -13.58
C ILE A 55 14.53 -16.69 -14.92
N ASP A 56 13.76 -16.94 -15.99
CA ASP A 56 14.12 -16.57 -17.36
C ASP A 56 13.57 -15.21 -17.75
N SER A 57 12.35 -14.88 -17.33
CA SER A 57 11.73 -13.57 -17.56
C SER A 57 10.78 -13.18 -16.43
N VAL A 58 10.50 -11.88 -16.37
CA VAL A 58 9.49 -11.29 -15.48
C VAL A 58 8.37 -10.75 -16.37
N GLU A 59 7.12 -11.08 -16.05
CA GLU A 59 5.96 -10.56 -16.75
C GLU A 59 5.70 -9.09 -16.43
N GLN A 60 4.94 -8.43 -17.29
CA GLN A 60 4.54 -7.03 -17.05
C GLN A 60 3.70 -6.93 -15.78
N ARG A 61 4.11 -6.04 -14.88
CA ARG A 61 3.41 -5.75 -13.64
C ARG A 61 2.13 -4.98 -13.89
N THR A 62 1.06 -5.37 -13.23
CA THR A 62 -0.22 -4.64 -13.23
C THR A 62 -0.23 -3.53 -12.20
N THR A 63 0.36 -3.79 -11.03
CA THR A 63 0.50 -2.83 -9.91
C THR A 63 1.90 -2.89 -9.33
N GLU A 64 2.36 -1.76 -8.78
CA GLU A 64 3.67 -1.66 -8.13
C GLU A 64 3.56 -0.89 -6.83
N LEU A 65 3.91 -1.52 -5.72
CA LEU A 65 4.07 -0.84 -4.45
C LEU A 65 5.48 -0.24 -4.37
N VAL A 66 5.57 1.08 -4.47
CA VAL A 66 6.84 1.79 -4.63
C VAL A 66 7.18 2.59 -3.38
N ARG A 67 8.40 2.43 -2.88
CA ARG A 67 8.98 3.29 -1.85
C ARG A 67 9.94 4.29 -2.48
N ARG A 68 9.68 5.58 -2.28
CA ARG A 68 10.59 6.66 -2.66
C ARG A 68 11.36 7.16 -1.43
N SER A 69 12.66 7.35 -1.57
CA SER A 69 13.49 7.95 -0.51
C SER A 69 13.69 9.43 -0.81
N ARG A 70 13.55 10.29 0.20
CA ARG A 70 13.81 11.73 0.11
C ARG A 70 15.19 11.97 -0.54
N GLY A 71 15.26 12.84 -1.55
CA GLY A 71 16.53 13.22 -2.22
C GLY A 71 17.15 12.16 -3.14
N LYS A 72 16.47 11.03 -3.42
CA LYS A 72 16.98 10.04 -4.38
C LYS A 72 16.03 9.91 -5.57
N ARG A 73 16.57 10.05 -6.79
CA ARG A 73 15.85 9.77 -8.04
C ARG A 73 15.47 8.29 -8.23
N VAL A 74 15.86 7.43 -7.30
CA VAL A 74 15.67 5.98 -7.44
C VAL A 74 14.47 5.53 -6.62
N HIS A 75 13.45 5.06 -7.33
CA HIS A 75 12.29 4.38 -6.76
C HIS A 75 12.65 2.92 -6.48
N LYS A 76 12.24 2.40 -5.33
CA LYS A 76 12.38 0.99 -5.00
C LYS A 76 11.01 0.35 -5.02
N VAL A 77 10.74 -0.52 -5.99
CA VAL A 77 9.57 -1.39 -5.94
C VAL A 77 9.78 -2.40 -4.81
N LEU A 78 8.79 -2.58 -3.97
CA LEU A 78 8.83 -3.48 -2.81
C LEU A 78 8.02 -4.74 -3.04
N ALA A 79 6.87 -4.60 -3.72
CA ALA A 79 5.99 -5.68 -4.13
C ALA A 79 5.32 -5.31 -5.45
N ALA A 80 4.89 -6.31 -6.21
CA ALA A 80 4.19 -6.16 -7.47
C ALA A 80 2.92 -7.01 -7.51
N ASN A 81 2.00 -6.67 -8.42
CA ASN A 81 0.78 -7.43 -8.69
C ASN A 81 -0.07 -7.65 -7.45
N LEU A 82 -0.14 -6.61 -6.59
CA LEU A 82 -1.06 -6.58 -5.46
C LEU A 82 -2.46 -6.17 -5.93
N ASP A 83 -3.47 -6.91 -5.50
CA ASP A 83 -4.87 -6.66 -5.85
C ASP A 83 -5.50 -5.63 -4.90
N ARG A 84 -5.12 -5.66 -3.61
CA ARG A 84 -5.68 -4.79 -2.56
C ARG A 84 -4.61 -4.31 -1.58
N ALA A 85 -4.86 -3.12 -1.01
CA ALA A 85 -4.08 -2.59 0.10
C ALA A 85 -5.00 -2.17 1.25
N PHE A 86 -4.84 -2.82 2.40
CA PHE A 86 -5.58 -2.48 3.62
C PHE A 86 -4.82 -1.40 4.38
N MET A 87 -5.38 -0.18 4.37
CA MET A 87 -4.84 0.98 5.07
C MET A 87 -5.28 0.94 6.51
N VAL A 88 -4.42 0.40 7.38
CA VAL A 88 -4.76 0.13 8.78
C VAL A 88 -4.39 1.32 9.66
N VAL A 89 -5.38 1.84 10.36
CA VAL A 89 -5.23 2.81 11.43
C VAL A 89 -5.89 2.28 12.70
N ALA A 90 -5.62 2.89 13.85
CA ALA A 90 -6.32 2.56 15.09
C ALA A 90 -7.22 3.73 15.48
N ALA A 91 -8.43 3.44 15.98
CA ALA A 91 -9.30 4.47 16.53
C ALA A 91 -8.59 5.22 17.68
N LYS A 92 -7.84 4.46 18.51
CA LYS A 92 -7.00 4.98 19.60
C LYS A 92 -5.67 4.22 19.69
N ASP A 93 -4.67 4.82 20.30
CA ASP A 93 -3.38 4.24 20.68
C ASP A 93 -2.64 3.51 19.53
N PRO A 94 -2.17 4.22 18.49
CA PRO A 94 -2.19 5.67 18.27
C PRO A 94 -3.49 6.14 17.58
N GLN A 95 -4.01 7.29 17.99
CA GLN A 95 -5.25 7.82 17.44
C GLN A 95 -5.11 8.23 15.98
N ALA A 96 -6.03 7.74 15.14
CA ALA A 96 -6.16 8.13 13.75
C ALA A 96 -6.63 9.58 13.62
N ASN A 97 -6.16 10.23 12.55
CA ASN A 97 -6.66 11.53 12.10
C ASN A 97 -6.81 11.54 10.57
N PRO A 98 -7.62 12.44 10.01
CA PRO A 98 -7.85 12.49 8.56
C PRO A 98 -6.57 12.63 7.73
N GLU A 99 -5.59 13.41 8.16
CA GLU A 99 -4.35 13.62 7.41
C GLU A 99 -3.55 12.32 7.24
N LEU A 100 -3.46 11.51 8.29
CA LEU A 100 -2.81 10.20 8.24
C LEU A 100 -3.56 9.26 7.30
N VAL A 101 -4.90 9.21 7.41
CA VAL A 101 -5.73 8.35 6.56
C VAL A 101 -5.58 8.76 5.09
N ASP A 102 -5.64 10.07 4.81
CA ASP A 102 -5.49 10.61 3.46
C ASP A 102 -4.15 10.22 2.83
N ARG A 103 -3.05 10.29 3.60
CA ARG A 103 -1.72 9.88 3.15
C ARG A 103 -1.65 8.39 2.83
N LEU A 104 -2.29 7.55 3.64
CA LEU A 104 -2.34 6.11 3.40
C LEU A 104 -3.13 5.79 2.13
N LEU A 105 -4.34 6.36 1.99
CA LEU A 105 -5.18 6.15 0.83
C LEU A 105 -4.49 6.62 -0.45
N LEU A 106 -3.85 7.80 -0.41
CA LEU A 106 -3.09 8.34 -1.52
C LEU A 106 -1.96 7.40 -1.99
N LEU A 107 -1.32 6.67 -1.08
CA LEU A 107 -0.32 5.66 -1.43
C LEU A 107 -0.94 4.50 -2.24
N GLY A 108 -2.11 4.03 -1.86
CA GLY A 108 -2.84 2.99 -2.60
C GLY A 108 -3.22 3.46 -4.01
N GLU A 109 -3.84 4.62 -4.10
CA GLU A 109 -4.27 5.22 -5.38
C GLU A 109 -3.09 5.44 -6.33
N ALA A 110 -1.99 6.02 -5.83
CA ALA A 110 -0.78 6.24 -6.62
C ALA A 110 -0.09 4.95 -7.08
N SER A 111 -0.30 3.86 -6.35
CA SER A 111 0.21 2.52 -6.68
C SER A 111 -0.76 1.74 -7.58
N ARG A 112 -1.93 2.30 -7.89
CA ARG A 112 -3.05 1.64 -8.61
C ARG A 112 -3.51 0.36 -7.92
N ILE A 113 -3.39 0.30 -6.59
CA ILE A 113 -3.83 -0.81 -5.75
C ILE A 113 -5.08 -0.34 -5.03
N LYS A 114 -6.20 -1.09 -5.18
CA LYS A 114 -7.47 -0.70 -4.55
C LYS A 114 -7.32 -0.58 -3.03
N PRO A 115 -7.45 0.63 -2.43
CA PRO A 115 -7.29 0.80 -1.00
C PRO A 115 -8.61 0.51 -0.27
N THR A 116 -8.50 -0.15 0.89
CA THR A 116 -9.58 -0.33 1.86
C THR A 116 -9.12 0.25 3.19
N LEU A 117 -9.90 1.14 3.79
CA LEU A 117 -9.58 1.69 5.10
C LEU A 117 -10.03 0.72 6.19
N VAL A 118 -9.10 0.34 7.07
CA VAL A 118 -9.38 -0.51 8.24
C VAL A 118 -9.11 0.28 9.51
N ILE A 119 -10.14 0.52 10.31
CA ILE A 119 -10.04 1.21 11.60
C ILE A 119 -10.11 0.14 12.69
N ASN A 120 -8.96 -0.15 13.28
CA ASN A 120 -8.81 -1.18 14.30
C ASN A 120 -8.95 -0.61 15.73
N LYS A 121 -8.99 -1.51 16.72
CA LYS A 121 -9.10 -1.22 18.15
C LYS A 121 -10.44 -0.59 18.52
N MET A 122 -11.51 -1.10 17.90
CA MET A 122 -12.88 -0.67 18.21
C MET A 122 -13.36 -1.08 19.60
N ASP A 123 -12.63 -1.98 20.27
CA ASP A 123 -12.82 -2.39 21.67
C ASP A 123 -12.48 -1.30 22.68
N LEU A 124 -11.64 -0.31 22.30
CA LEU A 124 -11.19 0.72 23.25
C LEU A 124 -12.31 1.73 23.58
N PRO A 125 -12.43 2.16 24.84
CA PRO A 125 -13.45 3.14 25.25
C PRO A 125 -13.39 4.42 24.43
N GLY A 126 -14.53 4.87 23.88
CA GLY A 126 -14.64 6.07 23.02
C GLY A 126 -14.05 5.89 21.62
N ALA A 127 -13.75 4.67 21.16
CA ALA A 127 -13.26 4.40 19.81
C ALA A 127 -14.27 4.85 18.75
N GLY A 128 -15.58 4.64 18.99
CA GLY A 128 -16.65 5.06 18.09
C GLY A 128 -16.69 6.55 17.80
N GLU A 129 -16.40 7.38 18.79
CA GLU A 129 -16.35 8.85 18.62
C GLU A 129 -15.30 9.30 17.60
N ILE A 130 -14.23 8.54 17.45
CA ILE A 130 -13.15 8.80 16.50
C ILE A 130 -13.43 8.09 15.16
N ALA A 131 -13.89 6.85 15.20
CA ALA A 131 -14.04 6.00 14.04
C ALA A 131 -15.25 6.37 13.16
N GLU A 132 -16.41 6.69 13.74
CA GLU A 132 -17.61 6.99 12.97
C GLU A 132 -17.50 8.23 12.08
N PRO A 133 -16.94 9.37 12.53
CA PRO A 133 -16.69 10.51 11.64
C PRO A 133 -15.75 10.18 10.48
N LEU A 134 -14.69 9.38 10.72
CA LEU A 134 -13.77 8.93 9.68
C LEU A 134 -14.50 8.01 8.69
N LYS A 135 -15.23 7.02 9.20
CA LYS A 135 -16.01 6.10 8.36
C LYS A 135 -16.97 6.86 7.45
N ASN A 136 -17.77 7.77 8.02
CA ASN A 136 -18.75 8.55 7.24
C ASN A 136 -18.06 9.40 6.15
N LEU A 137 -16.94 10.04 6.48
CA LEU A 137 -16.16 10.83 5.52
C LEU A 137 -15.67 9.97 4.36
N TYR A 138 -15.00 8.85 4.66
CA TYR A 138 -14.34 8.06 3.61
C TYR A 138 -15.33 7.19 2.82
N GLN A 139 -16.42 6.74 3.44
CA GLN A 139 -17.50 6.07 2.70
C GLN A 139 -18.23 7.04 1.75
N SER A 140 -18.44 8.32 2.14
CA SER A 140 -19.09 9.30 1.28
C SER A 140 -18.32 9.62 -0.01
N ILE A 141 -17.01 9.35 -0.03
CA ILE A 141 -16.14 9.52 -1.20
C ILE A 141 -15.75 8.19 -1.87
N GLY A 142 -16.46 7.09 -1.52
CA GLY A 142 -16.40 5.83 -2.24
C GLY A 142 -15.43 4.77 -1.72
N TYR A 143 -14.76 4.99 -0.58
CA TYR A 143 -13.89 3.97 -0.01
C TYR A 143 -14.67 2.93 0.80
N LEU A 144 -14.24 1.68 0.72
CA LEU A 144 -14.64 0.66 1.68
C LEU A 144 -13.97 0.95 3.02
N VAL A 145 -14.76 1.03 4.10
CA VAL A 145 -14.28 1.28 5.46
C VAL A 145 -14.74 0.16 6.38
N LEU A 146 -13.80 -0.53 7.00
CA LEU A 146 -14.04 -1.61 7.94
C LEU A 146 -13.69 -1.16 9.36
N LEU A 147 -14.65 -1.31 10.29
CA LEU A 147 -14.42 -1.12 11.73
C LEU A 147 -14.20 -2.48 12.37
N VAL A 148 -13.02 -2.68 12.97
CA VAL A 148 -12.61 -3.99 13.46
C VAL A 148 -11.97 -3.93 14.85
N SER A 149 -11.96 -5.04 15.56
CA SER A 149 -11.16 -5.24 16.76
C SER A 149 -10.44 -6.60 16.67
N ALA A 150 -9.12 -6.55 16.62
CA ALA A 150 -8.31 -7.78 16.70
C ALA A 150 -8.43 -8.47 18.07
N GLU A 151 -8.78 -7.72 19.12
CA GLU A 151 -8.91 -8.23 20.49
C GLU A 151 -10.20 -9.00 20.70
N THR A 152 -11.32 -8.47 20.19
CA THR A 152 -12.66 -9.07 20.42
C THR A 152 -13.16 -9.90 19.24
N GLY A 153 -12.50 -9.83 18.08
CA GLY A 153 -12.95 -10.46 16.85
C GLY A 153 -14.05 -9.69 16.10
N ALA A 154 -14.53 -8.57 16.65
CA ALA A 154 -15.60 -7.78 16.01
C ALA A 154 -15.16 -7.29 14.63
N GLY A 155 -16.00 -7.47 13.60
CA GLY A 155 -15.76 -7.01 12.22
C GLY A 155 -14.70 -7.80 11.44
N LEU A 156 -14.05 -8.82 12.03
CA LEU A 156 -12.99 -9.58 11.36
C LEU A 156 -13.51 -10.39 10.17
N GLY A 157 -14.74 -10.92 10.22
CA GLY A 157 -15.29 -11.73 9.12
C GLY A 157 -15.31 -10.97 7.78
N GLN A 158 -15.70 -9.69 7.79
CA GLN A 158 -15.66 -8.87 6.56
C GLN A 158 -14.23 -8.59 6.09
N LEU A 159 -13.30 -8.37 7.02
CA LEU A 159 -11.88 -8.19 6.68
C LEU A 159 -11.29 -9.48 6.10
N GLU A 160 -11.65 -10.63 6.64
CA GLU A 160 -11.22 -11.94 6.15
C GLU A 160 -11.74 -12.20 4.72
N GLU A 161 -13.03 -11.97 4.46
CA GLU A 161 -13.61 -12.09 3.10
C GLU A 161 -12.83 -11.27 2.07
N GLU A 162 -12.46 -10.03 2.42
CA GLU A 162 -11.69 -9.16 1.55
C GLU A 162 -10.22 -9.63 1.38
N LEU A 163 -9.62 -10.22 2.42
CA LEU A 163 -8.25 -10.77 2.39
C LEU A 163 -8.16 -12.09 1.60
N CYS A 164 -9.23 -12.87 1.56
CA CYS A 164 -9.29 -14.13 0.82
C CYS A 164 -9.27 -13.96 -0.70
N SER A 165 -9.36 -12.73 -1.20
CA SER A 165 -9.39 -12.43 -2.63
C SER A 165 -8.03 -11.89 -3.12
N GLY A 166 -7.24 -12.76 -3.77
CA GLY A 166 -5.99 -12.38 -4.44
C GLY A 166 -4.82 -12.11 -3.51
N VAL A 167 -3.93 -11.21 -3.92
CA VAL A 167 -2.73 -10.82 -3.17
C VAL A 167 -2.93 -9.43 -2.57
N SER A 168 -2.87 -9.34 -1.26
CA SER A 168 -3.11 -8.11 -0.51
C SER A 168 -1.92 -7.70 0.35
N THR A 169 -1.94 -6.48 0.87
CA THR A 169 -0.96 -6.00 1.86
C THR A 169 -1.64 -5.15 2.93
N LEU A 170 -1.11 -5.16 4.16
CA LEU A 170 -1.54 -4.29 5.24
C LEU A 170 -0.51 -3.17 5.44
N ILE A 171 -0.95 -1.93 5.29
CA ILE A 171 -0.13 -0.72 5.38
C ILE A 171 -0.67 0.16 6.51
N GLY A 172 0.21 0.70 7.34
CA GLY A 172 -0.17 1.60 8.42
C GLY A 172 0.94 1.78 9.46
N PRO A 173 0.82 2.74 10.38
CA PRO A 173 1.83 3.03 11.39
C PRO A 173 2.14 1.85 12.31
N SER A 174 3.25 1.98 13.05
CA SER A 174 3.54 1.03 14.11
C SER A 174 2.49 1.13 15.23
N GLY A 175 2.11 -0.01 15.80
CA GLY A 175 1.18 -0.06 16.93
C GLY A 175 -0.32 -0.02 16.58
N VAL A 176 -0.71 0.10 15.31
CA VAL A 176 -2.13 0.07 14.90
C VAL A 176 -2.76 -1.33 14.93
N GLY A 177 -1.93 -2.39 15.10
CA GLY A 177 -2.42 -3.75 15.26
C GLY A 177 -2.42 -4.62 13.99
N LYS A 178 -1.62 -4.31 12.96
CA LYS A 178 -1.54 -5.12 11.73
C LYS A 178 -1.25 -6.60 11.97
N SER A 179 -0.22 -6.91 12.77
CA SER A 179 0.12 -8.29 13.13
C SER A 179 -0.96 -8.95 13.97
N SER A 180 -1.60 -8.18 14.86
CA SER A 180 -2.70 -8.69 15.68
C SER A 180 -3.92 -9.05 14.84
N LEU A 181 -4.25 -8.23 13.83
CA LEU A 181 -5.34 -8.53 12.89
C LEU A 181 -5.06 -9.82 12.11
N LEU A 182 -3.84 -9.97 11.57
CA LEU A 182 -3.47 -11.19 10.86
C LEU A 182 -3.48 -12.42 11.77
N ASN A 183 -2.96 -12.32 13.00
CA ASN A 183 -3.00 -13.43 13.96
C ASN A 183 -4.43 -13.76 14.41
N ALA A 184 -5.35 -12.78 14.45
CA ALA A 184 -6.73 -13.03 14.82
C ALA A 184 -7.51 -13.74 13.70
N ILE A 185 -7.17 -13.48 12.43
CA ILE A 185 -7.75 -14.15 11.26
C ILE A 185 -7.07 -15.51 11.04
N GLU A 186 -5.74 -15.58 11.18
CA GLU A 186 -4.90 -16.75 10.92
C GLU A 186 -4.00 -17.03 12.11
N PRO A 187 -4.51 -17.67 13.17
CA PRO A 187 -3.76 -17.88 14.43
C PRO A 187 -2.46 -18.66 14.27
N GLN A 188 -2.38 -19.51 13.24
CA GLN A 188 -1.19 -20.35 12.97
C GLN A 188 0.02 -19.52 12.51
N LEU A 189 -0.15 -18.24 12.11
CA LEU A 189 0.95 -17.39 11.67
C LEU A 189 1.91 -17.01 12.80
N GLU A 190 1.43 -16.97 14.04
CA GLU A 190 2.21 -16.60 15.23
C GLU A 190 3.12 -15.38 15.04
N LEU A 191 2.63 -14.38 14.29
CA LEU A 191 3.38 -13.15 14.02
C LEU A 191 3.62 -12.42 15.34
N ARG A 192 4.88 -12.11 15.66
CA ARG A 192 5.19 -11.31 16.84
C ARG A 192 4.57 -9.92 16.70
N THR A 193 3.82 -9.49 17.70
CA THR A 193 3.24 -8.16 17.75
C THR A 193 4.35 -7.10 17.62
N GLY A 194 4.29 -6.30 16.56
CA GLY A 194 5.31 -5.30 16.22
C GLY A 194 6.37 -5.75 15.19
N GLU A 195 6.40 -7.01 14.71
CA GLU A 195 7.35 -7.46 13.69
C GLU A 195 7.13 -6.80 12.33
N LEU A 196 5.88 -6.60 11.90
CA LEU A 196 5.55 -5.87 10.66
C LEU A 196 6.05 -4.42 10.67
N SER A 197 6.45 -3.88 11.85
CA SER A 197 6.83 -2.46 12.00
C SER A 197 8.27 -2.21 12.48
N ARG A 198 8.91 -3.16 13.16
CA ARG A 198 10.14 -2.90 13.96
C ARG A 198 11.47 -3.15 13.26
N LYS A 199 11.53 -3.84 12.13
CA LYS A 199 12.82 -4.23 11.52
C LYS A 199 13.62 -3.11 10.83
N GLY A 200 13.26 -1.83 11.03
CA GLY A 200 13.98 -0.68 10.48
C GLY A 200 14.95 0.04 11.42
N ARG A 201 15.03 -0.29 12.73
CA ARG A 201 15.73 0.54 13.74
C ARG A 201 17.03 -0.01 14.31
N THR A 202 17.40 -1.25 14.06
CA THR A 202 18.70 -1.78 14.52
C THR A 202 19.67 -1.86 13.35
N GLY A 203 20.64 -0.95 13.35
CA GLY A 203 21.74 -0.92 12.41
C GLY A 203 22.62 -2.16 12.49
N ARG A 204 22.30 -3.16 11.67
CA ARG A 204 23.19 -4.17 11.11
C ARG A 204 22.44 -4.76 9.92
N HIS A 205 23.13 -4.96 8.81
CA HIS A 205 22.61 -5.48 7.52
C HIS A 205 21.95 -6.86 7.64
N THR A 206 20.80 -6.94 8.29
CA THR A 206 19.89 -8.08 8.13
C THR A 206 18.97 -7.71 6.97
N THR A 207 19.19 -8.31 5.82
CA THR A 207 18.29 -8.25 4.67
C THR A 207 16.95 -8.79 5.14
N VAL A 208 16.03 -7.91 5.46
CA VAL A 208 14.67 -8.29 5.84
C VAL A 208 14.01 -8.77 4.56
N ASN A 209 13.82 -10.05 4.42
CA ASN A 209 13.22 -10.68 3.25
C ASN A 209 11.74 -10.35 3.24
N ALA A 210 11.29 -9.65 2.19
CA ALA A 210 9.87 -9.55 1.89
C ALA A 210 9.34 -10.93 1.53
N ARG A 211 8.15 -11.28 2.00
CA ARG A 211 7.53 -12.60 1.77
C ARG A 211 6.04 -12.48 1.51
N ILE A 212 5.50 -13.45 0.79
CA ILE A 212 4.07 -13.67 0.65
C ILE A 212 3.65 -14.79 1.62
N ILE A 213 2.62 -14.53 2.37
CA ILE A 213 2.04 -15.43 3.36
C ILE A 213 0.73 -15.95 2.77
N PRO A 214 0.57 -17.26 2.53
CA PRO A 214 -0.71 -17.83 2.17
C PRO A 214 -1.65 -17.81 3.37
N LEU A 215 -2.93 -17.59 3.13
CA LEU A 215 -4.01 -17.72 4.12
C LEU A 215 -4.79 -18.99 3.85
N ASP A 216 -5.36 -19.61 4.89
CA ASP A 216 -6.14 -20.85 4.76
C ASP A 216 -7.36 -20.69 3.86
N CYS A 217 -7.93 -19.49 3.79
CA CYS A 217 -9.05 -19.16 2.90
C CYS A 217 -8.67 -19.03 1.41
N GLY A 218 -7.38 -19.15 1.04
CA GLY A 218 -6.87 -19.11 -0.32
C GLY A 218 -6.30 -17.77 -0.79
N GLY A 219 -6.43 -16.70 0.00
CA GLY A 219 -5.78 -15.42 -0.25
C GLY A 219 -4.29 -15.40 0.11
N PHE A 220 -3.63 -14.29 -0.21
CA PHE A 220 -2.22 -14.09 0.10
C PHE A 220 -1.97 -12.70 0.68
N VAL A 221 -1.08 -12.62 1.67
CA VAL A 221 -0.66 -11.36 2.26
C VAL A 221 0.83 -11.11 2.00
N ALA A 222 1.13 -10.01 1.33
CA ALA A 222 2.50 -9.53 1.13
C ALA A 222 2.99 -8.82 2.40
N ASP A 223 3.92 -9.45 3.13
CA ASP A 223 4.63 -8.85 4.26
C ASP A 223 5.83 -8.07 3.71
N THR A 224 5.69 -6.75 3.66
CA THR A 224 6.71 -5.83 3.18
C THR A 224 7.27 -5.01 4.34
N PRO A 225 8.40 -5.45 4.94
CA PRO A 225 8.98 -4.75 6.07
C PRO A 225 9.42 -3.33 5.71
N GLY A 226 9.12 -2.37 6.60
CA GLY A 226 9.55 -0.98 6.46
C GLY A 226 8.52 -0.01 5.85
N PHE A 227 7.25 -0.42 5.72
CA PHE A 227 6.13 0.46 5.37
C PHE A 227 5.52 1.22 6.56
N GLY A 228 6.14 1.16 7.76
CA GLY A 228 5.68 1.89 8.94
C GLY A 228 5.88 3.40 8.86
N ASP A 229 6.92 3.86 8.16
CA ASP A 229 7.16 5.29 7.92
C ASP A 229 6.66 5.64 6.52
N ILE A 230 5.46 6.19 6.46
CA ILE A 230 4.78 6.62 5.23
C ILE A 230 5.52 7.86 4.71
N ALA A 231 6.59 7.63 3.96
CA ALA A 231 7.14 8.68 3.14
C ALA A 231 6.16 8.90 1.97
N PHE A 232 5.65 10.11 1.85
CA PHE A 232 4.87 10.54 0.69
C PHE A 232 5.58 10.10 -0.60
N ALA A 233 4.91 9.33 -1.42
CA ALA A 233 5.55 8.56 -2.49
C ALA A 233 5.88 9.39 -3.73
N GLY A 234 6.27 10.69 -3.59
CA GLY A 234 6.73 11.52 -4.72
C GLY A 234 5.91 11.34 -5.99
N ILE A 235 4.59 11.38 -5.87
CA ILE A 235 3.66 11.41 -7.02
C ILE A 235 3.97 12.70 -7.78
N PRO A 236 4.08 12.67 -9.11
CA PRO A 236 4.20 13.89 -9.89
C PRO A 236 3.04 14.84 -9.56
N PRO A 237 3.27 16.15 -9.34
CA PRO A 237 2.19 17.10 -9.05
C PRO A 237 1.04 17.04 -10.06
N SER A 238 1.35 16.78 -11.34
CA SER A 238 0.37 16.64 -12.42
C SER A 238 -0.54 15.40 -12.31
N GLU A 239 -0.09 14.36 -11.58
CA GLU A 239 -0.86 13.11 -11.41
C GLU A 239 -1.64 13.09 -10.09
N LEU A 240 -1.32 14.01 -9.17
CA LEU A 240 -1.85 13.99 -7.81
C LEU A 240 -3.38 14.12 -7.78
N GLY A 241 -3.96 14.97 -8.63
CA GLY A 241 -5.42 15.14 -8.70
C GLY A 241 -6.18 13.86 -9.07
N HIS A 242 -5.56 12.97 -9.84
CA HIS A 242 -6.12 11.67 -10.21
C HIS A 242 -6.09 10.65 -9.07
N CYS A 243 -5.32 10.90 -8.01
CA CYS A 243 -5.26 10.06 -6.82
C CYS A 243 -6.30 10.44 -5.75
N PHE A 244 -7.22 11.35 -6.07
CA PHE A 244 -8.37 11.72 -5.25
C PHE A 244 -9.63 11.32 -6.01
N PRO A 245 -10.28 10.17 -5.71
CA PRO A 245 -11.42 9.65 -6.48
C PRO A 245 -12.56 10.67 -6.61
N GLU A 246 -12.80 11.45 -5.56
CA GLU A 246 -13.82 12.49 -5.52
C GLU A 246 -13.54 13.67 -6.47
N PHE A 247 -12.34 13.77 -7.02
CA PHE A 247 -12.01 14.80 -8.03
C PHE A 247 -12.40 14.39 -9.45
N SER A 248 -12.54 13.09 -9.72
CA SER A 248 -12.64 12.52 -11.06
C SER A 248 -13.72 13.17 -11.92
N GLU A 249 -14.93 13.40 -11.38
CA GLU A 249 -16.04 14.00 -12.09
C GLU A 249 -15.86 15.52 -12.34
N HIS A 250 -14.94 16.16 -11.62
CA HIS A 250 -14.74 17.62 -11.62
C HIS A 250 -13.48 18.05 -12.36
N LEU A 251 -12.55 17.12 -12.67
CA LEU A 251 -11.30 17.43 -13.38
C LEU A 251 -11.55 18.04 -14.75
N SER A 252 -12.54 17.51 -15.48
CA SER A 252 -12.93 18.01 -16.82
C SER A 252 -13.59 19.38 -16.82
N LEU A 253 -14.04 19.87 -15.67
CA LEU A 253 -14.69 21.16 -15.48
C LEU A 253 -13.71 22.31 -15.26
N CYS A 254 -12.40 22.02 -15.17
CA CYS A 254 -11.38 23.06 -15.07
C CYS A 254 -11.19 23.75 -16.43
N ARG A 255 -11.07 25.07 -16.40
CA ARG A 255 -10.82 25.88 -17.61
C ARG A 255 -9.48 25.55 -18.28
N PHE A 256 -8.45 25.23 -17.48
CA PHE A 256 -7.10 25.02 -17.98
C PHE A 256 -6.75 23.53 -18.01
N ARG A 257 -6.17 23.08 -19.13
CA ARG A 257 -5.54 21.77 -19.19
C ARG A 257 -4.32 21.76 -18.27
N GLY A 258 -4.18 20.71 -17.44
CA GLY A 258 -3.10 20.62 -16.46
C GLY A 258 -3.27 21.57 -15.26
N CYS A 259 -4.52 21.97 -14.95
CA CYS A 259 -4.84 22.72 -13.74
C CYS A 259 -4.28 22.03 -12.51
N SER A 260 -3.50 22.75 -11.70
CA SER A 260 -2.97 22.24 -10.44
C SER A 260 -3.97 22.29 -9.28
N HIS A 261 -5.14 22.90 -9.51
CA HIS A 261 -6.23 23.13 -8.53
C HIS A 261 -5.80 23.98 -7.30
N VAL A 262 -4.66 24.65 -7.37
CA VAL A 262 -4.12 25.47 -6.27
C VAL A 262 -4.55 26.93 -6.42
N SER A 263 -4.06 27.62 -7.46
CA SER A 263 -4.27 29.05 -7.65
C SER A 263 -5.12 29.42 -8.86
N GLU A 264 -5.28 28.50 -9.82
CA GLU A 264 -5.93 28.80 -11.09
C GLU A 264 -7.39 29.27 -10.90
N PRO A 265 -7.83 30.29 -11.65
CA PRO A 265 -9.24 30.70 -11.69
C PRO A 265 -10.07 29.68 -12.46
N ASP A 266 -11.38 29.70 -12.26
CA ASP A 266 -12.34 28.82 -12.93
C ASP A 266 -11.97 27.32 -12.82
N CYS A 267 -11.55 26.91 -11.62
CA CYS A 267 -11.17 25.52 -11.29
C CYS A 267 -12.41 24.73 -10.86
N GLY A 268 -12.71 23.63 -11.58
CA GLY A 268 -13.84 22.75 -11.29
C GLY A 268 -13.76 22.11 -9.90
N ILE A 269 -12.55 21.79 -9.42
CA ILE A 269 -12.33 21.22 -8.07
C ILE A 269 -12.65 22.26 -7.00
N LYS A 270 -12.11 23.48 -7.08
CA LYS A 270 -12.41 24.54 -6.10
C LYS A 270 -13.90 24.85 -6.06
N ALA A 271 -14.55 24.94 -7.22
CA ALA A 271 -15.98 25.16 -7.30
C ALA A 271 -16.79 24.00 -6.65
N ALA A 272 -16.32 22.75 -6.75
CA ALA A 272 -16.96 21.61 -6.08
C ALA A 272 -16.76 21.64 -4.55
N VAL A 273 -15.61 22.11 -4.09
CA VAL A 273 -15.33 22.33 -2.66
C VAL A 273 -16.24 23.44 -2.10
N ASP A 274 -16.37 24.56 -2.82
CA ASP A 274 -17.23 25.69 -2.41
C ASP A 274 -18.70 25.30 -2.30
N ARG A 275 -19.15 24.34 -3.14
CA ARG A 275 -20.50 23.77 -3.07
C ARG A 275 -20.66 22.64 -2.03
N GLY A 276 -19.58 22.25 -1.35
CA GLY A 276 -19.59 21.16 -0.37
C GLY A 276 -19.68 19.75 -0.98
N VAL A 277 -19.51 19.60 -2.30
CA VAL A 277 -19.49 18.29 -2.98
C VAL A 277 -18.19 17.55 -2.66
N ILE A 278 -17.06 18.26 -2.69
CA ILE A 278 -15.79 17.76 -2.23
C ILE A 278 -15.56 18.23 -0.79
N PRO A 279 -15.30 17.34 0.17
CA PRO A 279 -15.03 17.74 1.55
C PRO A 279 -13.82 18.66 1.67
N ALA A 280 -13.98 19.80 2.34
CA ALA A 280 -12.90 20.79 2.50
C ALA A 280 -11.67 20.21 3.23
N THR A 281 -11.85 19.19 4.08
CA THR A 281 -10.76 18.46 4.74
C THR A 281 -9.91 17.72 3.74
N ARG A 282 -10.52 17.03 2.79
CA ARG A 282 -9.85 16.31 1.71
C ARG A 282 -9.10 17.25 0.77
N PHE A 283 -9.72 18.36 0.41
CA PHE A 283 -9.05 19.37 -0.40
C PHE A 283 -7.83 19.97 0.30
N ARG A 284 -7.89 20.20 1.61
CA ARG A 284 -6.71 20.62 2.40
C ARG A 284 -5.58 19.59 2.37
N SER A 285 -5.92 18.30 2.46
CA SER A 285 -4.93 17.22 2.34
C SER A 285 -4.32 17.18 0.94
N TYR A 286 -5.12 17.42 -0.11
CA TYR A 286 -4.62 17.57 -1.47
C TYR A 286 -3.59 18.71 -1.57
N LEU A 287 -3.90 19.90 -1.06
CA LEU A 287 -3.00 21.06 -1.12
C LEU A 287 -1.66 20.77 -0.39
N LYS A 288 -1.70 20.13 0.78
CA LYS A 288 -0.48 19.71 1.49
C LYS A 288 0.34 18.72 0.66
N ALA A 289 -0.32 17.69 0.11
CA ALA A 289 0.32 16.69 -0.71
C ALA A 289 0.92 17.30 -1.99
N HIS A 290 0.23 18.27 -2.60
CA HIS A 290 0.73 18.99 -3.77
C HIS A 290 2.00 19.80 -3.45
N THR A 291 2.02 20.54 -2.35
CA THR A 291 3.21 21.28 -1.90
C THR A 291 4.39 20.33 -1.69
N GLU A 292 4.19 19.22 -0.96
CA GLU A 292 5.23 18.22 -0.75
C GLU A 292 5.71 17.60 -2.09
N ALA A 293 4.80 17.36 -3.03
CA ALA A 293 5.14 16.81 -4.35
C ALA A 293 5.99 17.80 -5.17
N VAL A 294 5.69 19.09 -5.13
CA VAL A 294 6.47 20.14 -5.79
C VAL A 294 7.87 20.20 -5.20
N ASP A 295 7.99 20.24 -3.86
CA ASP A 295 9.27 20.32 -3.16
C ASP A 295 10.19 19.12 -3.47
N LEU A 296 9.60 17.92 -3.56
CA LEU A 296 10.34 16.69 -3.86
C LEU A 296 10.80 16.58 -5.33
N ASN A 297 10.12 17.26 -6.25
CA ASN A 297 10.43 17.24 -7.67
C ASN A 297 11.20 18.49 -8.13
N SER A 298 11.40 19.49 -7.26
CA SER A 298 12.23 20.67 -7.55
C SER A 298 13.69 20.25 -7.72
N PRO A 299 14.37 20.69 -8.79
CA PRO A 299 15.82 20.49 -8.93
C PRO A 299 16.52 21.30 -7.82
N GLY A 300 17.25 20.62 -6.93
CA GLY A 300 18.12 21.25 -5.95
C GLY A 300 19.36 21.88 -6.60
#